data_104c857cb6ac51993c7be6f1c4584a65
#
_entry.id   104c857cb6ac51993c7be6f1c4584a65
#
_cell.length_a   1.000
_cell.length_b   1.000
_cell.length_c   1.000
_cell.angle_alpha   90.00
_cell.angle_beta   90.00
_cell.angle_gamma   90.00
#
_symmetry.space_group_name_H-M   'P 1'
#
loop_
_entity.id
_entity.type
_entity.pdbx_description
1 polymer ?
#
loop_
_entity_poly.entity_id
_entity_poly.type
_entity_poly.pdbx_seq_one_letter_code
_entity_poly.pdbx_strand_id
1 'polypeptide(L)'
;MLRTGLIAKKLGMTRVYDDLGNHVPVTVLSLEGCTVVAQKTQERDGYTAVQLGAGEAKAKRVSKAERERFAKAKVTPKQKLVEFRVDEDKLVDVGEELIAAHFLPAQKVDVSGISIGKGFAGAMKRHNFGGLRATHGVSISHRSHGSTGQCQEPGKVFKGKKMAGHMGATRVTMQNLEVVRADVDEGLLLIKGGVPGSKNSWVEIRDAVKVATPDDVILPAATMGDRKAAMKAAEEAEAAAAAEAEAEAKRIAEEQAAAMAATTDGDDNTDVNNSEGGEE
;
A
#
# COMPACT_ATOMS: atom_id res chain seq x y z
N MET A 1 15.49 5.82 8.77
CA MET A 1 14.99 4.43 8.86
C MET A 1 14.60 3.96 7.48
N LEU A 2 15.27 2.93 6.91
CA LEU A 2 14.99 2.41 5.56
C LEU A 2 14.34 1.03 5.69
N ARG A 3 13.05 0.93 5.43
CA ARG A 3 12.33 -0.35 5.26
C ARG A 3 11.99 -0.58 3.79
N THR A 4 11.52 -1.78 3.46
CA THR A 4 11.11 -2.10 2.09
C THR A 4 9.95 -1.22 1.64
N GLY A 5 9.83 -1.01 0.32
CA GLY A 5 8.64 -0.39 -0.29
C GLY A 5 7.73 -1.44 -0.89
N LEU A 6 6.77 -1.00 -1.72
CA LEU A 6 5.86 -1.86 -2.47
C LEU A 6 5.93 -1.56 -3.97
N ILE A 7 5.65 -2.57 -4.77
CA ILE A 7 5.42 -2.43 -6.21
C ILE A 7 3.93 -2.56 -6.46
N ALA A 8 3.33 -1.53 -7.05
CA ALA A 8 1.91 -1.53 -7.34
C ALA A 8 1.63 -1.18 -8.80
N LYS A 9 0.45 -1.51 -9.28
CA LYS A 9 -0.04 -1.20 -10.61
C LYS A 9 -1.10 -0.13 -10.55
N LYS A 10 -0.94 0.94 -11.32
CA LYS A 10 -1.90 2.05 -11.36
C LYS A 10 -3.16 1.63 -12.11
N LEU A 11 -4.30 1.55 -11.44
CA LEU A 11 -5.59 1.27 -12.06
C LEU A 11 -6.20 2.53 -12.68
N GLY A 12 -6.20 3.63 -11.95
CA GLY A 12 -6.79 4.88 -12.41
C GLY A 12 -6.91 5.91 -11.29
N MET A 13 -7.77 6.91 -11.52
CA MET A 13 -8.10 7.91 -10.50
C MET A 13 -9.61 7.91 -10.27
N THR A 14 -9.99 8.16 -9.04
CA THR A 14 -11.37 8.35 -8.58
C THR A 14 -11.41 9.43 -7.50
N ARG A 15 -12.54 9.60 -6.87
CA ARG A 15 -12.74 10.49 -5.74
C ARG A 15 -13.35 9.70 -4.58
N VAL A 16 -12.96 10.06 -3.38
CA VAL A 16 -13.54 9.57 -2.12
C VAL A 16 -14.03 10.78 -1.35
N TYR A 17 -15.10 10.63 -0.59
CA TYR A 17 -15.55 11.66 0.32
C TYR A 17 -14.84 11.50 1.66
N ASP A 18 -14.43 12.60 2.21
CA ASP A 18 -13.97 12.74 3.58
C ASP A 18 -15.17 12.80 4.54
N ASP A 19 -14.94 12.56 5.84
CA ASP A 19 -15.97 12.62 6.89
C ASP A 19 -16.66 13.98 6.94
N LEU A 20 -15.98 15.04 6.48
CA LEU A 20 -16.53 16.39 6.33
C LEU A 20 -17.31 16.62 5.03
N GLY A 21 -17.47 15.58 4.19
CA GLY A 21 -18.15 15.67 2.90
C GLY A 21 -17.33 16.30 1.77
N ASN A 22 -16.03 16.56 1.97
CA ASN A 22 -15.17 17.11 0.92
C ASN A 22 -14.76 16.05 -0.09
N HIS A 23 -14.64 16.42 -1.36
CA HIS A 23 -14.10 15.58 -2.41
C HIS A 23 -12.57 15.46 -2.30
N VAL A 24 -12.07 14.26 -2.06
CA VAL A 24 -10.65 13.94 -2.08
C VAL A 24 -10.31 13.18 -3.36
N PRO A 25 -9.55 13.77 -4.30
CA PRO A 25 -9.11 13.05 -5.49
C PRO A 25 -8.06 12.00 -5.09
N VAL A 26 -8.26 10.74 -5.51
CA VAL A 26 -7.37 9.63 -5.19
C VAL A 26 -6.96 8.87 -6.44
N THR A 27 -5.73 8.37 -6.43
CA THR A 27 -5.26 7.36 -7.38
C THR A 27 -5.36 5.99 -6.73
N VAL A 28 -5.97 5.05 -7.44
CA VAL A 28 -6.11 3.66 -7.01
C VAL A 28 -4.95 2.85 -7.56
N LEU A 29 -4.22 2.19 -6.67
CA LEU A 29 -3.10 1.32 -6.96
C LEU A 29 -3.44 -0.10 -6.51
N SER A 30 -3.20 -1.10 -7.36
CA SER A 30 -3.39 -2.51 -7.05
C SER A 30 -2.06 -3.19 -6.78
N LEU A 31 -2.00 -4.00 -5.75
CA LEU A 31 -0.90 -4.88 -5.43
C LEU A 31 -1.19 -6.24 -6.08
N GLU A 32 -0.40 -6.61 -7.08
CA GLU A 32 -0.54 -7.88 -7.79
C GLU A 32 0.57 -8.84 -7.32
N GLY A 33 0.38 -9.51 -6.18
CA GLY A 33 1.30 -10.52 -5.64
C GLY A 33 2.72 -10.00 -5.47
N CYS A 34 2.89 -8.97 -4.62
CA CYS A 34 4.20 -8.38 -4.32
C CYS A 34 4.99 -9.30 -3.39
N THR A 35 5.86 -10.14 -3.94
CA THR A 35 6.64 -11.13 -3.18
C THR A 35 8.12 -10.83 -3.15
N VAL A 36 8.80 -11.25 -2.08
CA VAL A 36 10.25 -11.18 -1.95
C VAL A 36 10.88 -12.29 -2.79
N VAL A 37 11.67 -11.91 -3.77
CA VAL A 37 12.37 -12.83 -4.69
C VAL A 37 13.79 -13.12 -4.24
N ALA A 38 14.48 -12.14 -3.68
CA ALA A 38 15.83 -12.29 -3.19
C ALA A 38 16.16 -11.26 -2.11
N GLN A 39 17.03 -11.63 -1.21
CA GLN A 39 17.72 -10.73 -0.27
C GLN A 39 19.13 -10.43 -0.79
N LYS A 40 19.56 -9.21 -0.62
CA LYS A 40 20.94 -8.75 -0.83
C LYS A 40 21.56 -8.48 0.52
N THR A 41 22.74 -9.05 0.77
CA THR A 41 23.46 -8.90 2.04
C THR A 41 24.81 -8.23 1.80
N GLN A 42 25.29 -7.54 2.82
CA GLN A 42 26.58 -6.85 2.76
C GLN A 42 27.72 -7.79 2.38
N GLU A 43 27.72 -9.01 2.91
CA GLU A 43 28.80 -9.99 2.68
C GLU A 43 28.88 -10.47 1.23
N ARG A 44 27.72 -10.72 0.60
CA ARG A 44 27.63 -11.29 -0.76
C ARG A 44 27.61 -10.24 -1.85
N ASP A 45 26.82 -9.18 -1.66
CA ASP A 45 26.49 -8.21 -2.70
C ASP A 45 27.11 -6.81 -2.44
N GLY A 46 27.70 -6.58 -1.25
CA GLY A 46 28.29 -5.30 -0.87
C GLY A 46 27.28 -4.22 -0.46
N TYR A 47 26.01 -4.58 -0.30
CA TYR A 47 24.94 -3.71 0.20
C TYR A 47 23.74 -4.52 0.67
N THR A 48 22.91 -3.93 1.53
CA THR A 48 21.71 -4.57 2.05
C THR A 48 20.47 -4.08 1.29
N ALA A 49 19.68 -5.01 0.73
CA ALA A 49 18.46 -4.70 0.00
C ALA A 49 17.54 -5.92 -0.09
N VAL A 50 16.25 -5.65 -0.31
CA VAL A 50 15.23 -6.65 -0.63
C VAL A 50 14.81 -6.48 -2.08
N GLN A 51 14.87 -7.56 -2.87
CA GLN A 51 14.36 -7.58 -4.24
C GLN A 51 12.93 -8.08 -4.24
N LEU A 52 12.00 -7.20 -4.60
CA LEU A 52 10.59 -7.51 -4.74
C LEU A 52 10.22 -7.83 -6.18
N GLY A 53 9.27 -8.73 -6.34
CA GLY A 53 8.65 -9.07 -7.62
C GLY A 53 7.15 -8.86 -7.59
N ALA A 54 6.57 -8.29 -8.65
CA ALA A 54 5.13 -8.08 -8.77
C ALA A 54 4.60 -8.51 -10.15
N GLY A 55 3.32 -8.92 -10.17
CA GLY A 55 2.61 -9.42 -11.34
C GLY A 55 3.16 -10.77 -11.83
N GLU A 56 2.31 -11.61 -12.36
CA GLU A 56 2.72 -12.92 -12.86
C GLU A 56 3.16 -12.86 -14.32
N ALA A 57 4.32 -13.44 -14.61
CA ALA A 57 4.87 -13.57 -15.95
C ALA A 57 4.63 -14.99 -16.49
N LYS A 58 4.26 -15.09 -17.77
CA LYS A 58 4.16 -16.39 -18.42
C LYS A 58 5.55 -17.04 -18.52
N ALA A 59 5.72 -18.27 -18.02
CA ALA A 59 7.00 -18.97 -17.96
C ALA A 59 7.75 -19.02 -19.30
N LYS A 60 7.01 -19.08 -20.43
CA LYS A 60 7.60 -19.08 -21.78
C LYS A 60 8.25 -17.75 -22.19
N ARG A 61 7.95 -16.65 -21.48
CA ARG A 61 8.51 -15.32 -21.77
C ARG A 61 9.70 -14.98 -20.87
N VAL A 62 9.99 -15.82 -19.89
CA VAL A 62 11.07 -15.61 -18.91
C VAL A 62 12.31 -16.40 -19.36
N SER A 63 13.48 -15.80 -19.25
CA SER A 63 14.75 -16.44 -19.58
C SER A 63 15.05 -17.64 -18.67
N LYS A 64 15.91 -18.58 -19.13
CA LYS A 64 16.30 -19.74 -18.32
C LYS A 64 16.92 -19.33 -16.98
N ALA A 65 17.81 -18.36 -16.99
CA ALA A 65 18.48 -17.87 -15.79
C ALA A 65 17.49 -17.28 -14.76
N GLU A 66 16.50 -16.51 -15.22
CA GLU A 66 15.46 -15.95 -14.34
C GLU A 66 14.54 -17.04 -13.81
N ARG A 67 14.13 -18.03 -14.65
CA ARG A 67 13.32 -19.17 -14.21
C ARG A 67 13.99 -19.94 -13.09
N GLU A 68 15.29 -20.22 -13.23
CA GLU A 68 16.06 -20.91 -12.20
C GLU A 68 16.17 -20.08 -10.90
N ARG A 69 16.30 -18.75 -11.01
CA ARG A 69 16.27 -17.85 -9.85
C ARG A 69 14.95 -17.93 -9.11
N PHE A 70 13.82 -17.81 -9.82
CA PHE A 70 12.49 -17.93 -9.22
C PHE A 70 12.25 -19.31 -8.62
N ALA A 71 12.73 -20.38 -9.28
CA ALA A 71 12.63 -21.74 -8.75
C ALA A 71 13.40 -21.93 -7.44
N LYS A 72 14.62 -21.34 -7.33
CA LYS A 72 15.40 -21.34 -6.07
C LYS A 72 14.68 -20.58 -4.96
N ALA A 73 14.02 -19.48 -5.28
CA ALA A 73 13.23 -18.69 -4.35
C ALA A 73 11.84 -19.31 -4.03
N LYS A 74 11.46 -20.39 -4.70
CA LYS A 74 10.12 -21.01 -4.63
C LYS A 74 8.97 -20.02 -4.91
N VAL A 75 9.21 -19.07 -5.82
CA VAL A 75 8.26 -18.01 -6.20
C VAL A 75 7.87 -18.17 -7.67
N THR A 76 6.63 -17.86 -8.00
CA THR A 76 6.17 -17.80 -9.40
C THR A 76 6.95 -16.71 -10.16
N PRO A 77 7.21 -16.91 -11.48
CA PRO A 77 7.88 -15.89 -12.28
C PRO A 77 7.13 -14.56 -12.25
N LYS A 78 7.86 -13.48 -11.93
CA LYS A 78 7.29 -12.14 -11.80
C LYS A 78 7.57 -11.26 -13.03
N GLN A 79 6.64 -10.35 -13.32
CA GLN A 79 6.71 -9.45 -14.47
C GLN A 79 7.64 -8.26 -14.22
N LYS A 80 7.61 -7.70 -13.02
CA LYS A 80 8.39 -6.54 -12.61
C LYS A 80 9.23 -6.88 -11.39
N LEU A 81 10.52 -6.60 -11.45
CA LEU A 81 11.46 -6.71 -10.33
C LEU A 81 12.00 -5.34 -9.97
N VAL A 82 12.06 -5.03 -8.69
CA VAL A 82 12.66 -3.79 -8.15
C VAL A 82 13.39 -4.11 -6.86
N GLU A 83 14.51 -3.46 -6.64
CA GLU A 83 15.27 -3.56 -5.40
C GLU A 83 14.98 -2.34 -4.50
N PHE A 84 14.76 -2.61 -3.23
CA PHE A 84 14.62 -1.61 -2.19
C PHE A 84 15.76 -1.77 -1.20
N ARG A 85 16.56 -0.73 -1.02
CA ARG A 85 17.58 -0.71 0.03
C ARG A 85 16.88 -0.62 1.38
N VAL A 86 17.33 -1.46 2.32
CA VAL A 86 16.78 -1.57 3.67
C VAL A 86 17.92 -1.61 4.68
N ASP A 87 17.61 -1.26 5.91
CA ASP A 87 18.54 -1.45 7.03
C ASP A 87 18.68 -2.96 7.30
N GLU A 88 19.80 -3.41 7.86
CA GLU A 88 20.10 -4.83 8.07
C GLU A 88 19.07 -5.53 8.95
N ASP A 89 18.56 -4.83 9.96
CA ASP A 89 17.55 -5.34 10.90
C ASP A 89 16.15 -5.50 10.27
N LYS A 90 15.97 -5.08 8.99
CA LYS A 90 14.65 -5.03 8.32
C LYS A 90 14.60 -5.85 7.05
N LEU A 91 15.44 -6.87 6.98
CA LEU A 91 15.35 -7.86 5.93
C LEU A 91 14.08 -8.69 6.09
N VAL A 92 13.39 -8.93 4.98
CA VAL A 92 12.18 -9.76 4.90
C VAL A 92 12.53 -11.05 4.19
N ASP A 93 12.02 -12.18 4.66
CA ASP A 93 12.38 -13.49 4.13
C ASP A 93 11.95 -13.73 2.69
N VAL A 94 12.72 -14.55 1.99
CA VAL A 94 12.46 -14.89 0.59
C VAL A 94 11.20 -15.75 0.49
N GLY A 95 10.30 -15.36 -0.40
CA GLY A 95 9.01 -16.03 -0.60
C GLY A 95 7.84 -15.35 0.12
N GLU A 96 8.11 -14.46 1.07
CA GLU A 96 7.06 -13.70 1.76
C GLU A 96 6.34 -12.75 0.79
N GLU A 97 5.01 -12.67 0.95
CA GLU A 97 4.15 -11.77 0.18
C GLU A 97 3.77 -10.55 1.03
N LEU A 98 4.03 -9.36 0.47
CA LEU A 98 3.73 -8.09 1.10
C LEU A 98 2.29 -7.65 0.78
N ILE A 99 1.58 -7.12 1.77
CA ILE A 99 0.18 -6.71 1.68
C ILE A 99 0.01 -5.19 1.79
N ALA A 100 -1.19 -4.69 1.47
CA ALA A 100 -1.52 -3.27 1.51
C ALA A 100 -1.40 -2.65 2.92
N ALA A 101 -1.56 -3.45 3.98
CA ALA A 101 -1.37 -3.01 5.37
C ALA A 101 0.04 -2.53 5.69
N HIS A 102 1.00 -2.70 4.78
CA HIS A 102 2.35 -2.16 4.91
C HIS A 102 2.37 -0.63 5.05
N PHE A 103 1.44 0.07 4.41
CA PHE A 103 1.27 1.51 4.55
C PHE A 103 -0.01 1.83 5.31
N LEU A 104 0.13 2.64 6.36
CA LEU A 104 -0.98 3.08 7.20
C LEU A 104 -1.77 4.23 6.56
N PRO A 105 -3.07 4.37 6.85
CA PRO A 105 -3.82 5.58 6.52
C PRO A 105 -3.13 6.83 7.12
N ALA A 106 -3.27 7.97 6.43
CA ALA A 106 -2.62 9.25 6.74
C ALA A 106 -1.08 9.28 6.63
N GLN A 107 -0.43 8.12 6.41
CA GLN A 107 1.01 8.07 6.19
C GLN A 107 1.41 8.80 4.91
N LYS A 108 2.58 9.48 4.94
CA LYS A 108 3.18 10.10 3.74
C LYS A 108 4.11 9.12 3.05
N VAL A 109 3.97 9.06 1.72
CA VAL A 109 4.74 8.17 0.85
C VAL A 109 5.29 8.89 -0.36
N ASP A 110 6.39 8.39 -0.90
CA ASP A 110 6.99 8.84 -2.15
C ASP A 110 6.70 7.79 -3.24
N VAL A 111 6.12 8.23 -4.35
CA VAL A 111 5.75 7.33 -5.45
C VAL A 111 6.58 7.65 -6.69
N SER A 112 7.33 6.65 -7.15
CA SER A 112 8.15 6.72 -8.35
C SER A 112 7.52 5.92 -9.49
N GLY A 113 7.56 6.46 -10.70
CA GLY A 113 7.07 5.76 -11.89
C GLY A 113 7.57 6.39 -13.18
N ILE A 114 7.31 5.73 -14.29
CA ILE A 114 7.63 6.26 -15.62
C ILE A 114 6.49 7.17 -16.07
N SER A 115 6.79 8.44 -16.29
CA SER A 115 5.82 9.43 -16.75
C SER A 115 5.29 9.10 -18.15
N ILE A 116 4.08 9.57 -18.46
CA ILE A 116 3.50 9.41 -19.80
C ILE A 116 4.39 10.12 -20.82
N GLY A 117 4.76 9.43 -21.89
CA GLY A 117 5.53 10.00 -23.01
C GLY A 117 4.71 11.06 -23.75
N LYS A 118 5.35 12.16 -24.09
CA LYS A 118 4.78 13.28 -24.87
C LYS A 118 5.49 13.50 -26.20
N GLY A 119 6.36 12.58 -26.59
CA GLY A 119 7.15 12.64 -27.82
C GLY A 119 8.14 13.80 -27.84
N PHE A 120 8.52 14.24 -29.04
CA PHE A 120 9.35 15.42 -29.22
C PHE A 120 8.53 16.68 -28.91
N ALA A 121 8.99 17.49 -27.98
CA ALA A 121 8.31 18.70 -27.53
C ALA A 121 9.19 19.93 -27.75
N GLY A 122 8.58 21.01 -28.26
CA GLY A 122 9.24 22.31 -28.39
C GLY A 122 9.61 22.92 -27.05
N ALA A 123 10.50 23.92 -27.04
CA ALA A 123 11.00 24.56 -25.83
C ALA A 123 9.88 25.18 -24.98
N MET A 124 8.82 25.72 -25.61
CA MET A 124 7.65 26.24 -24.88
C MET A 124 6.97 25.16 -24.03
N LYS A 125 6.66 23.99 -24.63
CA LYS A 125 6.00 22.88 -23.92
C LYS A 125 6.92 22.20 -22.90
N ARG A 126 8.20 22.02 -23.26
CA ARG A 126 9.15 21.26 -22.45
C ARG A 126 9.69 22.05 -21.26
N HIS A 127 9.91 23.36 -21.45
CA HIS A 127 10.61 24.21 -20.49
C HIS A 127 9.85 25.50 -20.14
N ASN A 128 8.61 25.66 -20.60
CA ASN A 128 7.76 26.83 -20.36
C ASN A 128 8.36 28.16 -20.87
N PHE A 129 9.00 28.12 -22.05
CA PHE A 129 9.49 29.33 -22.71
C PHE A 129 8.33 30.15 -23.23
N GLY A 130 8.42 31.50 -23.15
CA GLY A 130 7.37 32.41 -23.57
C GLY A 130 7.19 32.48 -25.09
N GLY A 131 8.20 32.11 -25.87
CA GLY A 131 8.20 32.29 -27.32
C GLY A 131 8.44 33.75 -27.72
N LEU A 132 8.11 34.09 -28.97
CA LEU A 132 8.19 35.43 -29.51
C LEU A 132 6.80 36.05 -29.67
N ARG A 133 6.75 37.37 -29.87
CA ARG A 133 5.49 38.13 -30.05
C ARG A 133 4.70 37.59 -31.27
N ALA A 134 3.37 37.63 -31.17
CA ALA A 134 2.48 37.29 -32.29
C ALA A 134 2.29 38.45 -33.29
N THR A 135 2.75 39.66 -32.92
CA THR A 135 2.59 40.92 -33.67
C THR A 135 3.95 41.59 -33.91
N HIS A 136 3.97 42.81 -34.43
CA HIS A 136 5.18 43.60 -34.71
C HIS A 136 6.15 42.92 -35.68
N GLY A 137 5.63 42.38 -36.79
CA GLY A 137 6.42 41.84 -37.90
C GLY A 137 7.11 40.51 -37.66
N VAL A 138 6.84 39.83 -36.52
CA VAL A 138 7.36 38.49 -36.31
C VAL A 138 6.66 37.52 -37.24
N SER A 139 7.43 36.86 -38.13
CA SER A 139 6.97 35.83 -39.06
C SER A 139 7.32 34.45 -38.44
N ILE A 140 6.58 33.43 -38.77
CA ILE A 140 6.68 31.99 -38.47
C ILE A 140 7.40 31.53 -37.15
N SER A 141 8.24 32.39 -36.56
CA SER A 141 9.10 32.04 -35.39
C SER A 141 8.41 32.21 -34.03
N HIS A 142 7.08 32.32 -33.97
CA HIS A 142 6.33 32.60 -32.75
C HIS A 142 6.63 31.62 -31.58
N ARG A 143 6.95 30.37 -31.89
CA ARG A 143 7.19 29.32 -30.88
C ARG A 143 8.67 28.94 -30.70
N SER A 144 9.60 29.76 -31.21
CA SER A 144 11.02 29.50 -31.07
C SER A 144 11.51 29.79 -29.63
N HIS A 145 12.65 29.22 -29.29
CA HIS A 145 13.22 29.36 -27.92
C HIS A 145 14.09 30.64 -27.77
N GLY A 146 14.26 31.42 -28.82
CA GLY A 146 15.08 32.62 -28.78
C GLY A 146 16.57 32.32 -28.97
N SER A 147 17.43 33.20 -28.47
CA SER A 147 18.89 33.06 -28.59
C SER A 147 19.42 31.83 -27.85
N THR A 148 20.40 31.15 -28.46
CA THR A 148 21.08 29.99 -27.91
C THR A 148 22.41 30.34 -27.21
N GLY A 149 22.93 31.55 -27.42
CA GLY A 149 24.19 32.00 -26.83
C GLY A 149 24.56 33.40 -27.30
N GLN A 150 25.77 33.81 -26.99
CA GLN A 150 26.40 35.04 -27.41
C GLN A 150 27.05 34.90 -28.82
N CYS A 151 27.81 35.88 -29.25
CA CYS A 151 28.44 35.91 -30.59
C CYS A 151 29.74 35.08 -30.63
N GLN A 152 30.88 35.66 -31.03
CA GLN A 152 32.19 34.98 -31.12
C GLN A 152 32.73 34.52 -29.76
N GLU A 153 32.42 35.19 -28.70
CA GLU A 153 32.69 34.82 -27.33
C GLU A 153 31.41 34.32 -26.65
N PRO A 154 31.36 33.11 -26.09
CA PRO A 154 32.36 32.04 -25.98
C PRO A 154 32.43 31.11 -27.19
N GLY A 155 31.78 31.41 -28.34
CA GLY A 155 31.80 30.63 -29.58
C GLY A 155 31.14 29.25 -29.49
N LYS A 156 30.40 28.97 -28.41
CA LYS A 156 29.74 27.69 -28.15
C LYS A 156 28.42 27.88 -27.42
N VAL A 157 27.54 26.90 -27.54
CA VAL A 157 26.35 26.77 -26.68
C VAL A 157 26.74 26.10 -25.37
N PHE A 158 26.40 26.71 -24.23
CA PHE A 158 26.69 26.14 -22.92
C PHE A 158 25.99 24.80 -22.70
N LYS A 159 26.66 23.86 -22.01
CA LYS A 159 26.05 22.60 -21.61
C LYS A 159 24.84 22.87 -20.71
N GLY A 160 23.79 22.04 -20.87
CA GLY A 160 22.56 22.18 -20.09
C GLY A 160 21.59 23.27 -20.61
N LYS A 161 21.90 23.97 -21.73
CA LYS A 161 20.95 24.91 -22.35
C LYS A 161 19.63 24.21 -22.66
N LYS A 162 18.54 24.76 -22.14
CA LYS A 162 17.18 24.22 -22.35
C LYS A 162 16.76 24.36 -23.80
N MET A 163 16.49 23.25 -24.47
CA MET A 163 16.09 23.16 -25.88
C MET A 163 14.95 22.19 -26.06
N ALA A 164 14.37 22.19 -27.28
CA ALA A 164 13.41 21.18 -27.68
C ALA A 164 14.01 19.76 -27.60
N GLY A 165 13.19 18.76 -27.41
CA GLY A 165 13.62 17.38 -27.30
C GLY A 165 12.54 16.45 -26.77
N HIS A 166 12.90 15.21 -26.51
CA HIS A 166 11.99 14.21 -25.95
C HIS A 166 11.46 14.65 -24.57
N MET A 167 10.15 14.55 -24.38
CA MET A 167 9.48 14.88 -23.12
C MET A 167 8.65 13.69 -22.62
N GLY A 168 8.67 13.44 -21.33
CA GLY A 168 8.02 12.29 -20.73
C GLY A 168 8.79 10.99 -20.95
N ALA A 169 8.18 9.85 -20.64
CA ALA A 169 8.79 8.53 -20.62
C ALA A 169 10.09 8.46 -19.79
N THR A 170 10.18 9.29 -18.75
CA THR A 170 11.28 9.35 -17.79
C THR A 170 10.78 8.97 -16.41
N ARG A 171 11.66 8.44 -15.57
CA ARG A 171 11.34 8.15 -14.16
C ARG A 171 11.16 9.47 -13.41
N VAL A 172 10.01 9.61 -12.76
CA VAL A 172 9.63 10.78 -11.96
C VAL A 172 9.15 10.30 -10.61
N THR A 173 9.52 11.00 -9.54
CA THR A 173 9.05 10.74 -8.17
C THR A 173 8.16 11.88 -7.71
N MET A 174 6.95 11.55 -7.28
CA MET A 174 6.05 12.44 -6.54
C MET A 174 6.25 12.19 -5.07
N GLN A 175 6.65 13.24 -4.35
CA GLN A 175 6.99 13.15 -2.93
C GLN A 175 5.82 13.56 -2.02
N ASN A 176 5.82 13.03 -0.80
CA ASN A 176 4.90 13.39 0.28
C ASN A 176 3.41 13.21 -0.06
N LEU A 177 3.08 12.21 -0.86
CA LEU A 177 1.69 11.85 -1.11
C LEU A 177 1.10 11.18 0.13
N GLU A 178 -0.17 11.42 0.41
CA GLU A 178 -0.88 10.88 1.55
C GLU A 178 -1.63 9.61 1.17
N VAL A 179 -1.49 8.57 1.98
CA VAL A 179 -2.31 7.36 1.88
C VAL A 179 -3.66 7.64 2.53
N VAL A 180 -4.73 7.59 1.73
CA VAL A 180 -6.11 7.82 2.23
C VAL A 180 -6.65 6.55 2.87
N ARG A 181 -6.49 5.42 2.17
CA ARG A 181 -6.99 4.12 2.61
C ARG A 181 -6.13 2.99 2.04
N ALA A 182 -5.92 1.95 2.84
CA ALA A 182 -5.38 0.68 2.42
C ALA A 182 -6.46 -0.39 2.57
N ASP A 183 -6.84 -1.04 1.46
CA ASP A 183 -7.75 -2.16 1.46
C ASP A 183 -6.92 -3.44 1.33
N VAL A 184 -6.91 -4.21 2.39
CA VAL A 184 -6.05 -5.40 2.50
C VAL A 184 -6.67 -6.59 1.79
N ASP A 185 -8.01 -6.68 1.74
CA ASP A 185 -8.74 -7.80 1.16
C ASP A 185 -8.64 -7.78 -0.36
N GLU A 186 -8.82 -6.63 -0.96
CA GLU A 186 -8.70 -6.44 -2.41
C GLU A 186 -7.27 -6.09 -2.86
N GLY A 187 -6.33 -5.89 -1.92
CA GLY A 187 -4.97 -5.48 -2.22
C GLY A 187 -4.89 -4.10 -2.88
N LEU A 188 -5.75 -3.15 -2.47
CA LEU A 188 -5.82 -1.81 -3.02
C LEU A 188 -5.20 -0.78 -2.08
N LEU A 189 -4.49 0.18 -2.67
CA LEU A 189 -3.94 1.33 -1.98
C LEU A 189 -4.47 2.61 -2.65
N LEU A 190 -5.15 3.46 -1.88
CA LEU A 190 -5.70 4.72 -2.34
C LEU A 190 -4.79 5.86 -1.88
N ILE A 191 -4.16 6.55 -2.84
CA ILE A 191 -3.21 7.65 -2.59
C ILE A 191 -3.83 8.96 -3.05
N LYS A 192 -3.81 9.97 -2.21
CA LYS A 192 -4.32 11.32 -2.48
C LYS A 192 -3.52 11.99 -3.60
N GLY A 193 -4.22 12.43 -4.64
CA GLY A 193 -3.63 13.18 -5.73
C GLY A 193 -3.14 12.32 -6.90
N GLY A 194 -2.27 12.90 -7.71
CA GLY A 194 -1.77 12.29 -8.94
C GLY A 194 -0.52 11.46 -8.74
N VAL A 195 -0.48 10.29 -9.38
CA VAL A 195 0.67 9.37 -9.40
C VAL A 195 1.22 9.31 -10.83
N PRO A 196 2.55 9.28 -11.05
CA PRO A 196 3.13 9.23 -12.38
C PRO A 196 2.76 7.96 -13.14
N GLY A 197 2.72 8.05 -14.46
CA GLY A 197 2.46 6.93 -15.35
C GLY A 197 1.03 6.87 -15.90
N SER A 198 0.85 6.01 -16.91
CA SER A 198 -0.44 5.70 -17.52
C SER A 198 -1.22 4.68 -16.69
N LYS A 199 -2.49 4.41 -17.06
CA LYS A 199 -3.21 3.24 -16.55
C LYS A 199 -2.40 1.97 -16.82
N ASN A 200 -2.44 1.01 -15.92
CA ASN A 200 -1.72 -0.25 -15.97
C ASN A 200 -0.19 -0.14 -15.93
N SER A 201 0.39 1.03 -15.64
CA SER A 201 1.83 1.17 -15.41
C SER A 201 2.21 0.74 -14.00
N TRP A 202 3.41 0.19 -13.87
CA TRP A 202 4.02 -0.14 -12.58
C TRP A 202 4.55 1.12 -11.91
N VAL A 203 4.33 1.22 -10.61
CA VAL A 203 4.84 2.27 -9.73
C VAL A 203 5.52 1.67 -8.51
N GLU A 204 6.51 2.36 -7.99
CA GLU A 204 7.26 2.00 -6.80
C GLU A 204 6.86 2.96 -5.68
N ILE A 205 6.41 2.43 -4.56
CA ILE A 205 5.96 3.19 -3.41
C ILE A 205 6.98 2.99 -2.30
N ARG A 206 7.39 4.07 -1.65
CA ARG A 206 8.32 4.07 -0.51
C ARG A 206 7.81 5.01 0.56
N ASP A 207 8.33 4.86 1.77
CA ASP A 207 8.15 5.88 2.80
C ASP A 207 8.69 7.23 2.33
N ALA A 208 8.05 8.32 2.76
CA ALA A 208 8.49 9.65 2.41
C ALA A 208 9.87 9.94 3.02
N VAL A 209 10.81 10.40 2.19
CA VAL A 209 12.16 10.74 2.64
C VAL A 209 12.17 11.99 3.52
N LYS A 210 11.23 12.92 3.29
CA LYS A 210 11.18 14.24 3.96
C LYS A 210 10.33 14.28 5.23
N VAL A 211 9.53 13.26 5.46
CA VAL A 211 8.63 13.16 6.61
C VAL A 211 8.96 11.89 7.37
N ALA A 212 9.05 11.97 8.68
CA ALA A 212 9.27 10.80 9.52
C ALA A 212 8.12 9.80 9.35
N THR A 213 8.46 8.52 9.34
CA THR A 213 7.47 7.44 9.38
C THR A 213 6.78 7.43 10.75
N PRO A 214 5.47 7.17 10.82
CA PRO A 214 4.78 6.95 12.09
C PRO A 214 5.41 5.81 12.90
N ASP A 215 5.30 5.86 14.22
CA ASP A 215 5.85 4.83 15.10
C ASP A 215 5.05 3.52 15.05
N ASP A 216 3.76 3.57 14.69
CA ASP A 216 2.85 2.43 14.60
C ASP A 216 3.06 1.55 13.36
N VAL A 217 4.10 1.80 12.59
CA VAL A 217 4.37 1.08 11.35
C VAL A 217 4.88 -0.34 11.62
N ILE A 218 4.30 -1.32 10.94
CA ILE A 218 4.70 -2.73 11.04
C ILE A 218 6.12 -2.92 10.49
N LEU A 219 7.01 -3.44 11.31
CA LEU A 219 8.39 -3.75 10.97
C LEU A 219 8.66 -5.26 11.07
N PRO A 220 9.45 -5.83 10.17
CA PRO A 220 10.16 -5.24 9.02
C PRO A 220 9.23 -4.87 7.86
N ALA A 221 8.11 -5.57 7.70
CA ALA A 221 7.07 -5.33 6.69
C ALA A 221 5.77 -6.04 7.10
N ALA A 222 4.62 -5.59 6.58
CA ALA A 222 3.37 -6.32 6.73
C ALA A 222 3.30 -7.45 5.70
N THR A 223 3.35 -8.71 6.16
CA THR A 223 3.32 -9.88 5.28
C THR A 223 1.97 -10.60 5.32
N MET A 224 1.69 -11.40 4.28
CA MET A 224 0.52 -12.26 4.25
C MET A 224 0.63 -13.38 5.30
N GLY A 225 1.85 -13.80 5.65
CA GLY A 225 2.14 -14.76 6.71
C GLY A 225 1.67 -14.24 8.07
N ASP A 226 2.08 -13.03 8.43
CA ASP A 226 1.68 -12.38 9.68
C ASP A 226 0.17 -12.18 9.76
N ARG A 227 -0.46 -11.79 8.65
CA ARG A 227 -1.92 -11.65 8.59
C ARG A 227 -2.63 -12.98 8.85
N LYS A 228 -2.22 -14.07 8.20
CA LYS A 228 -2.81 -15.39 8.41
C LYS A 228 -2.62 -15.87 9.85
N ALA A 229 -1.45 -15.63 10.43
CA ALA A 229 -1.19 -15.95 11.84
C ALA A 229 -2.07 -15.13 12.78
N ALA A 230 -2.22 -13.84 12.53
CA ALA A 230 -3.10 -12.97 13.32
C ALA A 230 -4.58 -13.35 13.19
N MET A 231 -5.07 -13.69 11.99
CA MET A 231 -6.44 -14.16 11.79
C MET A 231 -6.70 -15.48 12.53
N LYS A 232 -5.76 -16.42 12.47
CA LYS A 232 -5.87 -17.69 13.17
C LYS A 232 -5.87 -17.51 14.69
N ALA A 233 -5.02 -16.65 15.21
CA ALA A 233 -5.00 -16.30 16.63
C ALA A 233 -6.30 -15.61 17.08
N ALA A 234 -6.87 -14.75 16.23
CA ALA A 234 -8.16 -14.10 16.51
C ALA A 234 -9.32 -15.12 16.51
N GLU A 235 -9.33 -16.05 15.56
CA GLU A 235 -10.32 -17.13 15.49
C GLU A 235 -10.23 -18.08 16.69
N GLU A 236 -9.00 -18.45 17.09
CA GLU A 236 -8.75 -19.24 18.31
C GLU A 236 -9.20 -18.51 19.56
N ALA A 237 -8.95 -17.19 19.66
CA ALA A 237 -9.38 -16.37 20.78
C ALA A 237 -10.91 -16.21 20.82
N GLU A 238 -11.56 -16.03 19.68
CA GLU A 238 -13.02 -15.97 19.58
C GLU A 238 -13.68 -17.30 19.96
N ALA A 239 -13.11 -18.42 19.50
CA ALA A 239 -13.56 -19.75 19.87
C ALA A 239 -13.39 -20.02 21.37
N ALA A 240 -12.29 -19.57 21.98
CA ALA A 240 -12.07 -19.67 23.42
C ALA A 240 -13.07 -18.81 24.20
N ALA A 241 -13.30 -17.57 23.79
CA ALA A 241 -14.29 -16.68 24.40
C ALA A 241 -15.72 -17.23 24.29
N ALA A 242 -16.07 -17.83 23.14
CA ALA A 242 -17.36 -18.47 22.96
C ALA A 242 -17.53 -19.70 23.87
N ALA A 243 -16.48 -20.50 24.04
CA ALA A 243 -16.49 -21.64 24.94
C ALA A 243 -16.60 -21.22 26.42
N GLU A 244 -15.93 -20.15 26.82
CA GLU A 244 -16.05 -19.58 28.18
C GLU A 244 -17.45 -19.03 28.42
N ALA A 245 -18.04 -18.31 27.45
CA ALA A 245 -19.41 -17.79 27.55
C ALA A 245 -20.44 -18.93 27.64
N GLU A 246 -20.24 -20.02 26.90
CA GLU A 246 -21.11 -21.20 26.97
C GLU A 246 -20.99 -21.94 28.31
N ALA A 247 -19.78 -22.03 28.86
CA ALA A 247 -19.53 -22.59 30.17
C ALA A 247 -20.13 -21.74 31.28
N GLU A 248 -20.05 -20.41 31.19
CA GLU A 248 -20.65 -19.49 32.14
C GLU A 248 -22.19 -19.53 32.08
N ALA A 249 -22.76 -19.60 30.88
CA ALA A 249 -24.20 -19.77 30.69
C ALA A 249 -24.73 -21.08 31.28
N LYS A 250 -23.97 -22.17 31.16
CA LYS A 250 -24.30 -23.45 31.81
C LYS A 250 -24.25 -23.38 33.33
N ARG A 251 -23.24 -22.72 33.90
CA ARG A 251 -23.16 -22.49 35.33
C ARG A 251 -24.33 -21.67 35.88
N ILE A 252 -24.69 -20.61 35.21
CA ILE A 252 -25.84 -19.77 35.58
C ILE A 252 -27.16 -20.58 35.49
N ALA A 253 -27.32 -21.41 34.44
CA ALA A 253 -28.49 -22.27 34.29
C ALA A 253 -28.58 -23.34 35.37
N GLU A 254 -27.45 -23.95 35.77
CA GLU A 254 -27.37 -24.90 36.90
C GLU A 254 -27.67 -24.25 38.25
N GLU A 255 -27.16 -23.03 38.48
CA GLU A 255 -27.42 -22.26 39.67
C GLU A 255 -28.91 -21.84 39.80
N GLN A 256 -29.50 -21.44 38.69
CA GLN A 256 -30.94 -21.16 38.63
C GLN A 256 -31.80 -22.40 38.82
N ALA A 257 -31.42 -23.55 38.28
CA ALA A 257 -32.09 -24.83 38.49
C ALA A 257 -31.97 -25.30 39.94
N ALA A 258 -30.84 -25.12 40.56
CA ALA A 258 -30.62 -25.42 41.98
C ALA A 258 -31.44 -24.49 42.92
N ALA A 259 -31.52 -23.20 42.59
CA ALA A 259 -32.34 -22.25 43.32
C ALA A 259 -33.85 -22.54 43.19
N MET A 260 -34.33 -22.97 42.02
CA MET A 260 -35.71 -23.43 41.85
C MET A 260 -36.00 -24.72 42.60
N ALA A 261 -35.08 -25.67 42.67
CA ALA A 261 -35.26 -26.90 43.42
C ALA A 261 -35.34 -26.62 44.94
N ALA A 262 -34.58 -25.66 45.45
CA ALA A 262 -34.58 -25.26 46.87
C ALA A 262 -35.88 -24.53 47.29
N THR A 263 -36.64 -23.95 46.34
CA THR A 263 -37.94 -23.29 46.62
C THR A 263 -39.10 -24.27 46.62
N THR A 264 -38.96 -25.47 46.04
CA THR A 264 -40.05 -26.49 46.01
C THR A 264 -40.09 -27.38 47.23
N ASP A 265 -39.01 -27.42 48.05
CA ASP A 265 -38.97 -28.23 49.30
C ASP A 265 -39.48 -27.49 50.57
N GLY A 266 -40.00 -26.25 50.41
CA GLY A 266 -40.44 -25.38 51.53
C GLY A 266 -41.97 -25.33 51.79
N ASP A 267 -42.79 -25.96 50.91
CA ASP A 267 -44.26 -25.71 50.93
C ASP A 267 -45.13 -26.94 51.31
N ASP A 268 -44.55 -27.94 52.04
CA ASP A 268 -45.31 -29.14 52.42
C ASP A 268 -45.38 -29.33 53.97
N ASN A 269 -45.68 -28.27 54.74
CA ASN A 269 -45.97 -28.47 56.14
C ASN A 269 -46.79 -27.33 56.80
N THR A 270 -48.09 -27.15 56.36
CA THR A 270 -49.11 -26.55 57.24
C THR A 270 -50.51 -26.91 56.70
N ASP A 271 -50.96 -28.12 57.02
CA ASP A 271 -52.38 -28.40 57.13
C ASP A 271 -52.61 -29.17 58.41
N VAL A 272 -53.67 -28.85 59.02
CA VAL A 272 -54.45 -29.46 60.12
C VAL A 272 -54.54 -28.54 61.33
N ASN A 273 -55.53 -27.74 61.43
CA ASN A 273 -56.61 -27.87 62.42
C ASN A 273 -57.46 -26.58 62.59
N ASN A 274 -58.65 -26.60 62.41
CA ASN A 274 -59.76 -26.62 63.34
C ASN A 274 -60.98 -25.84 62.83
N SER A 275 -61.95 -26.58 62.57
CA SER A 275 -63.39 -26.68 62.99
C SER A 275 -64.06 -25.48 63.68
N GLU A 276 -65.26 -25.33 63.26
CA GLU A 276 -66.50 -24.98 63.99
C GLU A 276 -66.86 -23.52 64.33
N GLY A 277 -68.03 -23.23 63.91
CA GLY A 277 -68.95 -22.36 64.68
C GLY A 277 -69.41 -21.12 63.95
N GLY A 278 -70.67 -21.15 63.43
CA GLY A 278 -71.82 -20.61 63.99
C GLY A 278 -72.31 -19.34 63.34
N GLU A 279 -73.48 -19.49 62.76
CA GLU A 279 -74.71 -18.61 62.83
C GLU A 279 -74.45 -17.08 62.94
N GLU A 280 -74.98 -16.35 62.00
CA GLU A 280 -76.27 -15.79 61.73
C GLU A 280 -76.36 -15.09 60.37
#